data_a6867970057998ef3c9c2ee2ae640db0
#
_entry.id   a6867970057998ef3c9c2ee2ae640db0
#
_cell.length_a   1.000
_cell.length_b   1.000
_cell.length_c   1.000
_cell.angle_alpha   90.00
_cell.angle_beta   90.00
_cell.angle_gamma   90.00
#
_symmetry.space_group_name_H-M   'P 1'
#
loop_
_entity.id
_entity.type
_entity.pdbx_description
1 polymer ?
#
loop_
_entity_poly.entity_id
_entity_poly.type
_entity_poly.pdbx_seq_one_letter_code
_entity_poly.pdbx_strand_id
1 'polypeptide(L)'
;GGNPLFLTELAELAKANPASTALPGSLRALIAARLDRLPPSQRSIIDNASVLGASGRVESLQKFAVEMQQEFDDDDIEVLADDGLIELDGDSWRFRSDVVREVAYQTLTKLVRAQRHAGTASVMVHSPTIPFDQVAHHAASAAELVAEIGPVPGVAPNITEQAVLLLRDAARRSIDVGAFNQ
;
A
#
# COMPACT_ATOMS: atom_id res chain seq x y z
N GLY A 1 16.47 8.99 -14.66
CA GLY A 1 16.44 10.43 -14.85
C GLY A 1 15.35 11.08 -14.02
N GLY A 2 15.67 11.50 -12.76
CA GLY A 2 14.73 12.24 -11.92
C GLY A 2 14.39 13.58 -12.58
N ASN A 3 13.10 13.92 -12.60
CA ASN A 3 12.65 15.20 -13.15
C ASN A 3 13.29 16.34 -12.34
N PRO A 4 14.19 17.17 -12.94
CA PRO A 4 14.91 18.22 -12.23
C PRO A 4 13.97 19.22 -11.54
N LEU A 5 12.79 19.46 -12.14
CA LEU A 5 11.76 20.36 -11.59
C LEU A 5 11.23 19.85 -10.24
N PHE A 6 11.08 18.54 -10.09
CA PHE A 6 10.60 17.92 -8.85
C PHE A 6 11.62 18.06 -7.72
N LEU A 7 12.90 17.89 -8.01
CA LEU A 7 13.97 18.06 -7.04
C LEU A 7 14.17 19.53 -6.65
N THR A 8 13.99 20.45 -7.60
CA THR A 8 14.10 21.90 -7.34
C THR A 8 12.94 22.38 -6.48
N GLU A 9 11.70 21.99 -6.79
CA GLU A 9 10.54 22.34 -5.96
C GLU A 9 10.59 21.73 -4.56
N LEU A 10 11.03 20.46 -4.43
CA LEU A 10 11.27 19.85 -3.12
C LEU A 10 12.34 20.59 -2.31
N ALA A 11 13.42 21.04 -2.94
CA ALA A 11 14.49 21.78 -2.29
C ALA A 11 14.03 23.17 -1.84
N GLU A 12 13.24 23.87 -2.66
CA GLU A 12 12.68 25.16 -2.33
C GLU A 12 11.63 25.06 -1.20
N LEU A 13 10.81 24.04 -1.21
CA LEU A 13 9.80 23.79 -0.19
C LEU A 13 10.41 23.37 1.15
N ALA A 14 11.48 22.58 1.14
CA ALA A 14 12.23 22.22 2.34
C ALA A 14 12.92 23.45 2.97
N LYS A 15 13.36 24.41 2.15
CA LYS A 15 13.92 25.68 2.61
C LYS A 15 12.87 26.62 3.19
N ALA A 16 11.66 26.65 2.61
CA ALA A 16 10.61 27.60 2.98
C ALA A 16 9.90 27.26 4.29
N ASN A 17 9.92 25.99 4.75
CA ASN A 17 9.20 25.60 5.96
C ASN A 17 9.83 24.38 6.68
N PRO A 18 10.97 24.55 7.37
CA PRO A 18 11.69 23.44 8.03
C PRO A 18 10.93 22.82 9.22
N ALA A 19 9.82 23.41 9.66
CA ALA A 19 9.02 22.97 10.80
C ALA A 19 7.66 22.35 10.41
N SER A 20 7.30 22.31 9.14
CA SER A 20 6.01 21.76 8.70
C SER A 20 6.16 20.31 8.27
N THR A 21 5.59 19.40 9.05
CA THR A 21 5.46 17.97 8.72
C THR A 21 4.39 17.73 7.63
N ALA A 22 3.63 18.77 7.25
CA ALA A 22 2.60 18.68 6.23
C ALA A 22 3.18 19.08 4.86
N LEU A 23 3.13 18.15 3.92
CA LEU A 23 3.48 18.40 2.52
C LEU A 23 2.59 19.50 1.93
N PRO A 24 3.17 20.48 1.19
CA PRO A 24 2.39 21.48 0.50
C PRO A 24 1.36 20.84 -0.43
N GLY A 25 0.15 21.40 -0.45
CA GLY A 25 -0.94 20.91 -1.30
C GLY A 25 -0.57 20.85 -2.79
N SER A 26 0.31 21.76 -3.25
CA SER A 26 0.83 21.77 -4.62
C SER A 26 1.63 20.50 -4.99
N LEU A 27 2.47 20.00 -4.08
CA LEU A 27 3.25 18.78 -4.34
C LEU A 27 2.37 17.53 -4.39
N ARG A 28 1.40 17.41 -3.47
CA ARG A 28 0.41 16.32 -3.50
C ARG A 28 -0.40 16.33 -4.80
N ALA A 29 -0.83 17.52 -5.25
CA ALA A 29 -1.57 17.68 -6.50
C ALA A 29 -0.72 17.29 -7.72
N LEU A 30 0.56 17.64 -7.75
CA LEU A 30 1.47 17.26 -8.83
C LEU A 30 1.68 15.74 -8.90
N ILE A 31 1.87 15.09 -7.75
CA ILE A 31 2.00 13.63 -7.69
C ILE A 31 0.68 12.98 -8.13
N ALA A 32 -0.46 13.43 -7.61
CA ALA A 32 -1.76 12.90 -8.01
C ALA A 32 -1.98 13.01 -9.52
N ALA A 33 -1.72 14.20 -10.11
CA ALA A 33 -1.82 14.41 -11.55
C ALA A 33 -0.85 13.53 -12.37
N ARG A 34 0.30 13.18 -11.81
CA ARG A 34 1.24 12.24 -12.44
C ARG A 34 0.68 10.81 -12.40
N LEU A 35 0.17 10.39 -11.25
CA LEU A 35 -0.45 9.08 -11.09
C LEU A 35 -1.68 8.91 -11.98
N ASP A 36 -2.47 9.97 -12.19
CA ASP A 36 -3.66 9.96 -13.04
C ASP A 36 -3.34 9.84 -14.53
N ARG A 37 -2.09 10.08 -14.94
CA ARG A 37 -1.63 9.90 -16.33
C ARG A 37 -1.08 8.51 -16.62
N LEU A 38 -0.90 7.67 -15.60
CA LEU A 38 -0.42 6.31 -15.79
C LEU A 38 -1.44 5.50 -16.59
N PRO A 39 -0.96 4.60 -17.47
CA PRO A 39 -1.83 3.57 -18.05
C PRO A 39 -2.55 2.77 -16.95
N PRO A 40 -3.75 2.25 -17.22
CA PRO A 40 -4.54 1.54 -16.20
C PRO A 40 -3.82 0.38 -15.52
N SER A 41 -3.00 -0.39 -16.24
CA SER A 41 -2.20 -1.49 -15.70
C SER A 41 -1.15 -0.98 -14.70
N GLN A 42 -0.36 0.02 -15.08
CA GLN A 42 0.64 0.66 -14.21
C GLN A 42 -0.01 1.33 -12.99
N ARG A 43 -1.15 2.02 -13.21
CA ARG A 43 -1.90 2.61 -12.11
C ARG A 43 -2.36 1.55 -11.12
N SER A 44 -2.82 0.42 -11.60
CA SER A 44 -3.25 -0.71 -10.76
C SER A 44 -2.10 -1.24 -9.89
N ILE A 45 -0.89 -1.37 -10.45
CA ILE A 45 0.31 -1.80 -9.71
C ILE A 45 0.62 -0.82 -8.57
N ILE A 46 0.65 0.48 -8.85
CA ILE A 46 0.92 1.53 -7.84
C ILE A 46 -0.16 1.54 -6.74
N ASP A 47 -1.42 1.43 -7.13
CA ASP A 47 -2.54 1.39 -6.20
C ASP A 47 -2.46 0.17 -5.28
N ASN A 48 -2.13 -1.02 -5.82
CA ASN A 48 -1.92 -2.25 -5.05
C ASN A 48 -0.72 -2.12 -4.12
N ALA A 49 0.41 -1.63 -4.64
CA ALA A 49 1.62 -1.40 -3.87
C ALA A 49 1.37 -0.45 -2.69
N SER A 50 0.58 0.61 -2.88
CA SER A 50 0.28 1.60 -1.84
C SER A 50 -0.44 1.00 -0.62
N VAL A 51 -1.24 -0.04 -0.84
CA VAL A 51 -1.95 -0.79 0.22
C VAL A 51 -1.05 -1.85 0.83
N LEU A 52 -0.25 -2.56 0.03
CA LEU A 52 0.67 -3.59 0.53
C LEU A 52 1.74 -3.02 1.46
N GLY A 53 2.20 -1.79 1.23
CA GLY A 53 3.17 -1.14 2.11
C GLY A 53 4.17 -0.24 1.38
N ALA A 54 5.26 0.11 2.06
CA ALA A 54 6.34 0.92 1.48
C ALA A 54 7.25 0.10 0.55
N SER A 55 7.31 -1.21 0.75
CA SER A 55 8.14 -2.16 0.00
C SER A 55 7.58 -3.57 0.10
N GLY A 56 8.04 -4.45 -0.76
CA GLY A 56 7.65 -5.86 -0.74
C GLY A 56 8.34 -6.66 -1.84
N ARG A 57 7.88 -7.90 -2.03
CA ARG A 57 8.32 -8.74 -3.15
C ARG A 57 7.41 -8.52 -4.36
N VAL A 58 7.97 -8.59 -5.56
CA VAL A 58 7.21 -8.51 -6.82
C VAL A 58 6.15 -9.62 -6.87
N GLU A 59 6.51 -10.83 -6.44
CA GLU A 59 5.57 -11.95 -6.32
C GLU A 59 4.31 -11.63 -5.48
N SER A 60 4.45 -10.78 -4.46
CA SER A 60 3.30 -10.36 -3.64
C SER A 60 2.35 -9.44 -4.41
N LEU A 61 2.89 -8.56 -5.26
CA LEU A 61 2.07 -7.73 -6.17
C LEU A 61 1.35 -8.58 -7.20
N GLN A 62 2.03 -9.57 -7.79
CA GLN A 62 1.45 -10.50 -8.75
C GLN A 62 0.30 -11.30 -8.12
N LYS A 63 0.52 -11.91 -6.95
CA LYS A 63 -0.52 -12.65 -6.23
C LYS A 63 -1.72 -11.78 -5.88
N PHE A 64 -1.44 -10.55 -5.47
CA PHE A 64 -2.50 -9.61 -5.14
C PHE A 64 -3.28 -9.15 -6.38
N ALA A 65 -2.62 -8.92 -7.51
CA ALA A 65 -3.31 -8.61 -8.77
C ALA A 65 -4.27 -9.75 -9.19
N VAL A 66 -3.84 -11.02 -9.05
CA VAL A 66 -4.69 -12.20 -9.30
C VAL A 66 -5.91 -12.20 -8.38
N GLU A 67 -5.74 -11.98 -7.08
CA GLU A 67 -6.84 -11.89 -6.11
C GLU A 67 -7.85 -10.78 -6.47
N MET A 68 -7.33 -9.65 -6.95
CA MET A 68 -8.15 -8.52 -7.36
C MET A 68 -8.69 -8.65 -8.80
N GLN A 69 -8.43 -9.78 -9.48
CA GLN A 69 -8.83 -10.03 -10.87
C GLN A 69 -8.31 -8.94 -11.84
N GLN A 70 -7.07 -8.51 -11.61
CA GLN A 70 -6.38 -7.48 -12.39
C GLN A 70 -5.26 -8.10 -13.20
N GLU A 71 -5.00 -7.51 -14.36
CA GLU A 71 -3.82 -7.84 -15.16
C GLU A 71 -2.56 -7.31 -14.46
N PHE A 72 -1.48 -8.06 -14.53
CA PHE A 72 -0.15 -7.68 -14.07
C PHE A 72 0.85 -8.03 -15.17
N ASP A 73 1.60 -7.03 -15.60
CA ASP A 73 2.66 -7.18 -16.58
C ASP A 73 4.00 -6.83 -15.91
N ASP A 74 4.98 -7.71 -16.04
CA ASP A 74 6.33 -7.49 -15.49
C ASP A 74 7.01 -6.29 -16.17
N ASP A 75 6.73 -6.02 -17.45
CA ASP A 75 7.25 -4.84 -18.15
C ASP A 75 6.71 -3.53 -17.54
N ASP A 76 5.48 -3.51 -17.07
CA ASP A 76 4.87 -2.33 -16.45
C ASP A 76 5.56 -1.95 -15.12
N ILE A 77 6.02 -2.92 -14.33
CA ILE A 77 6.74 -2.63 -13.09
C ILE A 77 8.14 -2.07 -13.38
N GLU A 78 8.80 -2.51 -14.45
CA GLU A 78 10.08 -1.96 -14.91
C GLU A 78 9.92 -0.50 -15.39
N VAL A 79 8.87 -0.20 -16.15
CA VAL A 79 8.55 1.17 -16.57
C VAL A 79 8.30 2.09 -15.36
N LEU A 80 7.58 1.60 -14.34
CA LEU A 80 7.35 2.36 -13.10
C LEU A 80 8.65 2.64 -12.34
N ALA A 81 9.63 1.73 -12.42
CA ALA A 81 10.95 1.93 -11.83
C ALA A 81 11.77 2.95 -12.64
N ASP A 82 11.78 2.87 -13.96
CA ASP A 82 12.44 3.84 -14.86
C ASP A 82 11.86 5.23 -14.69
N ASP A 83 10.55 5.32 -14.52
CA ASP A 83 9.85 6.56 -14.20
C ASP A 83 10.14 7.07 -12.77
N GLY A 84 10.81 6.29 -11.92
CA GLY A 84 11.22 6.69 -10.58
C GLY A 84 10.07 6.81 -9.59
N LEU A 85 8.98 6.05 -9.78
CA LEU A 85 7.90 5.92 -8.81
C LEU A 85 8.21 4.83 -7.78
N ILE A 86 8.86 3.76 -8.23
CA ILE A 86 9.38 2.67 -7.41
C ILE A 86 10.86 2.44 -7.69
N GLU A 87 11.51 1.63 -6.89
CA GLU A 87 12.84 1.07 -7.13
C GLU A 87 12.73 -0.45 -7.08
N LEU A 88 13.46 -1.12 -7.97
CA LEU A 88 13.59 -2.57 -8.00
C LEU A 88 14.98 -2.99 -7.52
N ASP A 89 15.03 -4.03 -6.68
CA ASP A 89 16.25 -4.68 -6.23
C ASP A 89 16.02 -6.20 -6.26
N GLY A 90 16.45 -6.82 -7.35
CA GLY A 90 16.12 -8.21 -7.65
C GLY A 90 14.61 -8.43 -7.68
N ASP A 91 14.13 -9.38 -6.88
CA ASP A 91 12.69 -9.69 -6.75
C ASP A 91 11.92 -8.76 -5.80
N SER A 92 12.55 -7.67 -5.34
CA SER A 92 11.94 -6.76 -4.36
C SER A 92 11.66 -5.41 -5.00
N TRP A 93 10.58 -4.80 -4.58
CA TRP A 93 10.22 -3.44 -4.95
C TRP A 93 10.10 -2.56 -3.70
N ARG A 94 10.30 -1.26 -3.87
CA ARG A 94 9.98 -0.23 -2.85
C ARG A 94 9.54 1.07 -3.51
N PHE A 95 8.68 1.82 -2.84
CA PHE A 95 8.41 3.19 -3.26
C PHE A 95 9.67 4.03 -3.14
N ARG A 96 9.96 4.84 -4.16
CA ARG A 96 11.09 5.78 -4.12
C ARG A 96 10.87 6.91 -3.11
N SER A 97 9.62 7.16 -2.74
CA SER A 97 9.22 8.16 -1.75
C SER A 97 7.94 7.73 -1.05
N ASP A 98 7.92 7.84 0.28
CA ASP A 98 6.72 7.62 1.08
C ASP A 98 5.57 8.55 0.69
N VAL A 99 5.90 9.72 0.16
CA VAL A 99 4.92 10.69 -0.35
C VAL A 99 4.15 10.14 -1.54
N VAL A 100 4.84 9.50 -2.49
CA VAL A 100 4.20 8.86 -3.65
C VAL A 100 3.24 7.79 -3.17
N ARG A 101 3.66 6.93 -2.22
CA ARG A 101 2.82 5.91 -1.61
C ARG A 101 1.59 6.52 -0.94
N GLU A 102 1.81 7.54 -0.12
CA GLU A 102 0.73 8.20 0.62
C GLU A 102 -0.31 8.83 -0.32
N VAL A 103 0.15 9.54 -1.37
CA VAL A 103 -0.75 10.14 -2.36
C VAL A 103 -1.50 9.06 -3.14
N ALA A 104 -0.82 8.00 -3.59
CA ALA A 104 -1.46 6.87 -4.26
C ALA A 104 -2.56 6.26 -3.38
N TYR A 105 -2.26 5.97 -2.11
CA TYR A 105 -3.24 5.45 -1.16
C TYR A 105 -4.41 6.41 -0.93
N GLN A 106 -4.15 7.71 -0.79
CA GLN A 106 -5.18 8.73 -0.53
C GLN A 106 -6.10 8.99 -1.72
N THR A 107 -5.65 8.76 -2.95
CA THR A 107 -6.48 8.86 -4.15
C THR A 107 -7.47 7.71 -4.29
N LEU A 108 -7.25 6.58 -3.60
CA LEU A 108 -8.22 5.49 -3.55
C LEU A 108 -9.47 5.89 -2.75
N THR A 109 -10.64 5.56 -3.26
CA THR A 109 -11.88 5.69 -2.49
C THR A 109 -11.87 4.73 -1.29
N LYS A 110 -12.64 5.04 -0.25
CA LYS A 110 -12.77 4.16 0.93
C LYS A 110 -13.25 2.75 0.56
N LEU A 111 -14.15 2.65 -0.42
CA LEU A 111 -14.62 1.38 -0.95
C LEU A 111 -13.46 0.56 -1.53
N VAL A 112 -12.66 1.17 -2.40
CA VAL A 112 -11.51 0.50 -3.04
C VAL A 112 -10.45 0.14 -2.00
N ARG A 113 -10.20 1.00 -1.01
CA ARG A 113 -9.29 0.67 0.11
C ARG A 113 -9.79 -0.54 0.89
N ALA A 114 -11.08 -0.60 1.23
CA ALA A 114 -11.65 -1.72 1.95
C ALA A 114 -11.48 -3.04 1.18
N GLN A 115 -11.79 -3.03 -0.12
CA GLN A 115 -11.60 -4.20 -0.99
C GLN A 115 -10.13 -4.64 -1.04
N ARG A 116 -9.20 -3.70 -1.24
CA ARG A 116 -7.77 -4.01 -1.33
C ARG A 116 -7.21 -4.52 -0.01
N HIS A 117 -7.58 -3.92 1.11
CA HIS A 117 -7.15 -4.42 2.43
C HIS A 117 -7.70 -5.82 2.70
N ALA A 118 -8.95 -6.10 2.40
CA ALA A 118 -9.53 -7.43 2.55
C ALA A 118 -8.84 -8.46 1.65
N GLY A 119 -8.60 -8.14 0.37
CA GLY A 119 -7.87 -9.00 -0.56
C GLY A 119 -6.43 -9.24 -0.11
N THR A 120 -5.74 -8.19 0.38
CA THR A 120 -4.38 -8.34 0.94
C THR A 120 -4.37 -9.30 2.13
N ALA A 121 -5.30 -9.18 3.06
CA ALA A 121 -5.40 -10.10 4.20
C ALA A 121 -5.67 -11.53 3.75
N SER A 122 -6.53 -11.73 2.73
CA SER A 122 -6.83 -13.04 2.13
C SER A 122 -5.59 -13.70 1.53
N VAL A 123 -4.79 -12.95 0.76
CA VAL A 123 -3.54 -13.47 0.17
C VAL A 123 -2.50 -13.77 1.25
N MET A 124 -2.31 -12.85 2.20
CA MET A 124 -1.26 -12.93 3.22
C MET A 124 -1.49 -14.06 4.23
N VAL A 125 -2.74 -14.37 4.57
CA VAL A 125 -3.06 -15.40 5.58
C VAL A 125 -2.53 -16.79 5.21
N HIS A 126 -2.35 -17.04 3.92
CA HIS A 126 -1.83 -18.31 3.40
C HIS A 126 -0.30 -18.34 3.23
N SER A 127 0.39 -17.24 3.54
CA SER A 127 1.84 -17.13 3.38
C SER A 127 2.56 -17.30 4.73
N PRO A 128 3.38 -18.35 4.90
CA PRO A 128 4.09 -18.58 6.16
C PRO A 128 5.22 -17.60 6.42
N THR A 129 5.62 -16.84 5.40
CA THR A 129 6.73 -15.86 5.48
C THR A 129 6.30 -14.47 5.88
N ILE A 130 4.99 -14.19 5.85
CA ILE A 130 4.45 -12.87 6.19
C ILE A 130 4.15 -12.83 7.69
N PRO A 131 4.63 -11.79 8.41
CA PRO A 131 4.31 -11.59 9.81
C PRO A 131 2.79 -11.50 10.02
N PHE A 132 2.30 -12.25 11.01
CA PHE A 132 0.86 -12.38 11.24
C PHE A 132 0.19 -11.06 11.67
N ASP A 133 0.93 -10.16 12.28
CA ASP A 133 0.49 -8.81 12.61
C ASP A 133 0.14 -7.98 11.37
N GLN A 134 0.84 -8.18 10.25
CA GLN A 134 0.49 -7.54 8.97
C GLN A 134 -0.86 -8.04 8.45
N VAL A 135 -1.12 -9.35 8.52
CA VAL A 135 -2.42 -9.91 8.15
C VAL A 135 -3.53 -9.30 8.99
N ALA A 136 -3.32 -9.24 10.32
CA ALA A 136 -4.27 -8.66 11.25
C ALA A 136 -4.50 -7.17 11.00
N HIS A 137 -3.44 -6.42 10.68
CA HIS A 137 -3.52 -5.01 10.30
C HIS A 137 -4.41 -4.79 9.08
N HIS A 138 -4.22 -5.54 8.00
CA HIS A 138 -5.03 -5.37 6.80
C HIS A 138 -6.49 -5.78 7.04
N ALA A 139 -6.76 -6.85 7.77
CA ALA A 139 -8.11 -7.24 8.13
C ALA A 139 -8.82 -6.16 8.97
N ALA A 140 -8.11 -5.58 9.94
CA ALA A 140 -8.61 -4.48 10.77
C ALA A 140 -8.91 -3.23 9.95
N SER A 141 -8.00 -2.84 9.05
CA SER A 141 -8.19 -1.68 8.17
C SER A 141 -9.42 -1.86 7.25
N ALA A 142 -9.64 -3.07 6.72
CA ALA A 142 -10.84 -3.38 5.95
C ALA A 142 -12.10 -3.27 6.82
N ALA A 143 -12.08 -3.83 8.04
CA ALA A 143 -13.20 -3.80 8.96
C ALA A 143 -13.57 -2.36 9.38
N GLU A 144 -12.58 -1.52 9.68
CA GLU A 144 -12.78 -0.10 10.01
C GLU A 144 -13.47 0.66 8.87
N LEU A 145 -12.98 0.45 7.63
CA LEU A 145 -13.54 1.08 6.45
C LEU A 145 -14.98 0.62 6.20
N VAL A 146 -15.27 -0.69 6.35
CA VAL A 146 -16.62 -1.23 6.22
C VAL A 146 -17.54 -0.68 7.32
N ALA A 147 -17.05 -0.53 8.55
CA ALA A 147 -17.82 0.09 9.62
C ALA A 147 -18.21 1.55 9.32
N GLU A 148 -17.34 2.26 8.60
CA GLU A 148 -17.57 3.66 8.25
C GLU A 148 -18.52 3.86 7.05
N ILE A 149 -18.39 3.02 5.99
CA ILE A 149 -19.12 3.22 4.73
C ILE A 149 -20.25 2.21 4.49
N GLY A 150 -20.40 1.22 5.39
CA GLY A 150 -21.35 0.12 5.22
C GLY A 150 -20.77 -1.06 4.43
N PRO A 151 -21.62 -2.06 4.10
CA PRO A 151 -21.20 -3.27 3.36
C PRO A 151 -20.56 -2.93 2.03
N VAL A 152 -19.42 -3.59 1.74
CA VAL A 152 -18.63 -3.38 0.53
C VAL A 152 -18.67 -4.64 -0.34
N PRO A 153 -19.04 -4.55 -1.62
CA PRO A 153 -18.99 -5.68 -2.55
C PRO A 153 -17.58 -6.28 -2.61
N GLY A 154 -17.47 -7.62 -2.55
CA GLY A 154 -16.18 -8.31 -2.55
C GLY A 154 -15.47 -8.37 -1.20
N VAL A 155 -16.01 -7.75 -0.15
CA VAL A 155 -15.53 -7.90 1.23
C VAL A 155 -16.46 -8.82 2.00
N ALA A 156 -15.91 -9.76 2.75
CA ALA A 156 -16.68 -10.73 3.52
C ALA A 156 -17.59 -10.02 4.54
N PRO A 157 -18.89 -10.39 4.67
CA PRO A 157 -19.80 -9.76 5.61
C PRO A 157 -19.34 -9.84 7.09
N ASN A 158 -18.55 -10.85 7.42
CA ASN A 158 -17.99 -11.09 8.74
C ASN A 158 -16.55 -10.57 8.91
N ILE A 159 -16.11 -9.60 8.09
CA ILE A 159 -14.74 -9.07 8.13
C ILE A 159 -14.37 -8.52 9.52
N THR A 160 -15.32 -7.94 10.23
CA THR A 160 -15.10 -7.41 11.59
C THR A 160 -14.78 -8.52 12.58
N GLU A 161 -15.51 -9.63 12.54
CA GLU A 161 -15.25 -10.79 13.40
C GLU A 161 -13.90 -11.42 13.06
N GLN A 162 -13.59 -11.56 11.76
CA GLN A 162 -12.29 -12.05 11.29
C GLN A 162 -11.15 -11.16 11.77
N ALA A 163 -11.28 -9.85 11.67
CA ALA A 163 -10.27 -8.89 12.13
C ALA A 163 -10.00 -9.02 13.64
N VAL A 164 -11.06 -9.14 14.46
CA VAL A 164 -10.94 -9.33 15.91
C VAL A 164 -10.19 -10.63 16.23
N LEU A 165 -10.50 -11.73 15.55
CA LEU A 165 -9.81 -13.00 15.74
C LEU A 165 -8.33 -12.91 15.39
N LEU A 166 -8.00 -12.31 14.24
CA LEU A 166 -6.62 -12.13 13.78
C LEU A 166 -5.83 -11.22 14.71
N LEU A 167 -6.40 -10.10 15.16
CA LEU A 167 -5.75 -9.20 16.12
C LEU A 167 -5.47 -9.89 17.46
N ARG A 168 -6.43 -10.66 17.97
CA ARG A 168 -6.24 -11.44 19.19
C ARG A 168 -5.13 -12.46 19.06
N ASP A 169 -5.06 -13.16 17.93
CA ASP A 169 -4.04 -14.16 17.69
C ASP A 169 -2.66 -13.53 17.43
N ALA A 170 -2.59 -12.35 16.80
CA ALA A 170 -1.38 -11.56 16.68
C ALA A 170 -0.85 -11.12 18.07
N ALA A 171 -1.74 -10.62 18.92
CA ALA A 171 -1.38 -10.22 20.29
C ALA A 171 -0.85 -11.40 21.12
N ARG A 172 -1.48 -12.58 21.04
CA ARG A 172 -0.99 -13.79 21.72
C ARG A 172 0.40 -14.18 21.27
N ARG A 173 0.65 -14.21 19.96
CA ARG A 173 1.97 -14.56 19.40
C ARG A 173 3.05 -13.55 19.85
N SER A 174 2.72 -12.27 19.92
CA SER A 174 3.65 -11.24 20.40
C SER A 174 4.02 -11.42 21.88
N ILE A 175 3.06 -11.83 22.72
CA ILE A 175 3.29 -12.13 24.13
C ILE A 175 4.18 -13.38 24.26
N ASP A 176 3.90 -14.43 23.51
CA ASP A 176 4.68 -15.68 23.56
C ASP A 176 6.13 -15.43 23.15
N VAL A 177 6.38 -14.66 22.08
CA VAL A 177 7.75 -14.29 21.65
C VAL A 177 8.44 -13.42 22.71
N GLY A 178 7.74 -12.49 23.35
CA GLY A 178 8.27 -11.62 24.40
C GLY A 178 8.61 -12.41 25.68
N ALA A 179 7.88 -13.48 25.99
CA ALA A 179 8.14 -14.32 27.16
C ALA A 179 9.40 -15.21 27.01
N PHE A 180 9.84 -15.50 25.78
CA PHE A 180 11.06 -16.27 25.53
C PHE A 180 12.35 -15.45 25.53
N ASN A 181 12.25 -14.12 25.54
CA ASN A 181 13.39 -13.19 25.51
C ASN A 181 13.73 -12.57 26.91
N GLN A 182 13.16 -13.09 27.99
CA GLN A 182 13.48 -12.80 29.38
C GLN A 182 14.20 -13.97 30.04
#